data_b6e20fe58bcad18fcc3330d8674cb95d
#
_entry.id   b6e20fe58bcad18fcc3330d8674cb95d
#
_cell.length_a   1.000
_cell.length_b   1.000
_cell.length_c   1.000
_cell.angle_alpha   90.00
_cell.angle_beta   90.00
_cell.angle_gamma   90.00
#
_symmetry.space_group_name_H-M   'P 1'
#
loop_
_entity.id
_entity.type
_entity.pdbx_description
1 polymer ?
#
loop_
_entity_poly.entity_id
_entity_poly.type
_entity_poly.pdbx_seq_one_letter_code
_entity_poly.pdbx_strand_id
1 'polypeptide(L)'
;MRAFALDEFGKPGSIRELPVPEPEQGQVRVKVKAAAVNPFDNAVLTGVMKDRMEHHFPLIPASDLCGTIDAVGPGADQWKVGDEVFGQAGKMGIGHGSLAEFVTASAGTIARRPDSIDPEFAAALPLAGVSALMCVEPMGLKRGDVVVVMGAAGGIGGFAVQMAKNAGATVVAVTRGVNADYVRSLGADEVVDYSASDVVENVRKSHADGIAGVVHASGDAETLAGLAALVRDGGYITSMRGGAKVEDLALRGVTGINVVTRVTTAALEKLVSMTEAGALKRPKITTFKLDQAGAAFEQIGTGHTRGKLVIVP
;
A
#
# COMPACT_ATOMS: atom_id res chain seq x y z
N MET A 1 24.06 8.22 11.48
CA MET A 1 23.47 7.51 10.33
C MET A 1 23.02 8.49 9.28
N ARG A 2 23.13 8.12 8.01
CA ARG A 2 22.55 8.92 6.92
C ARG A 2 21.05 8.71 6.88
N ALA A 3 20.30 9.81 6.68
CA ALA A 3 18.86 9.78 6.51
C ALA A 3 18.43 10.89 5.55
N PHE A 4 17.34 10.67 4.80
CA PHE A 4 16.65 11.73 4.09
C PHE A 4 15.64 12.37 5.05
N ALA A 5 15.79 13.66 5.35
CA ALA A 5 14.97 14.33 6.34
C ALA A 5 14.59 15.75 5.93
N LEU A 6 13.50 16.25 6.53
CA LEU A 6 12.99 17.60 6.38
C LEU A 6 13.07 18.33 7.74
N ASP A 7 13.30 19.65 7.70
CA ASP A 7 13.24 20.50 8.89
C ASP A 7 11.87 21.19 9.04
N GLU A 8 11.05 21.20 7.98
CA GLU A 8 9.75 21.88 7.93
C GLU A 8 8.85 21.22 6.87
N PHE A 9 7.54 21.18 7.10
CA PHE A 9 6.58 20.71 6.11
C PHE A 9 6.58 21.58 4.83
N GLY A 10 6.43 20.95 3.68
CA GLY A 10 6.38 21.63 2.38
C GLY A 10 7.74 22.13 1.87
N LYS A 11 8.82 21.88 2.60
CA LYS A 11 10.18 22.17 2.14
C LYS A 11 10.86 20.93 1.58
N PRO A 12 11.82 21.08 0.67
CA PRO A 12 12.61 19.97 0.17
C PRO A 12 13.38 19.27 1.30
N GLY A 13 13.33 17.94 1.31
CA GLY A 13 14.20 17.16 2.17
C GLY A 13 15.62 17.07 1.64
N SER A 14 16.56 16.72 2.50
CA SER A 14 17.97 16.52 2.15
C SER A 14 18.58 15.39 2.97
N ILE A 15 19.74 14.90 2.54
CA ILE A 15 20.52 13.93 3.34
C ILE A 15 21.09 14.64 4.57
N ARG A 16 20.89 14.00 5.72
CA ARG A 16 21.36 14.45 7.04
C ARG A 16 22.14 13.33 7.72
N GLU A 17 23.12 13.72 8.51
CA GLU A 17 23.73 12.85 9.51
C GLU A 17 22.97 13.02 10.84
N LEU A 18 22.31 11.95 11.28
CA LEU A 18 21.49 11.93 12.49
C LEU A 18 21.99 10.83 13.44
N PRO A 19 21.69 10.93 14.74
CA PRO A 19 21.97 9.83 15.68
C PRO A 19 21.29 8.52 15.22
N VAL A 20 21.96 7.40 15.49
CA VAL A 20 21.34 6.09 15.30
C VAL A 20 20.27 5.91 16.40
N PRO A 21 19.01 5.57 16.07
CA PRO A 21 17.98 5.44 17.09
C PRO A 21 18.19 4.19 17.93
N GLU A 22 17.87 4.24 19.23
CA GLU A 22 17.90 3.08 20.11
C GLU A 22 16.49 2.45 20.22
N PRO A 23 16.37 1.12 20.19
CA PRO A 23 15.07 0.47 20.27
C PRO A 23 14.54 0.52 21.72
N GLU A 24 13.31 1.03 21.86
CA GLU A 24 12.59 1.10 23.13
C GLU A 24 11.95 -0.25 23.50
N GLN A 25 11.17 -0.27 24.59
CA GLN A 25 10.37 -1.43 25.01
C GLN A 25 9.47 -1.94 23.87
N GLY A 26 9.60 -3.22 23.53
CA GLY A 26 8.82 -3.87 22.47
C GLY A 26 9.24 -3.51 21.05
N GLN A 27 10.41 -2.90 20.87
CA GLN A 27 10.96 -2.51 19.55
C GLN A 27 12.23 -3.28 19.21
N VAL A 28 12.51 -3.32 17.93
CA VAL A 28 13.81 -3.69 17.37
C VAL A 28 14.37 -2.54 16.55
N ARG A 29 15.68 -2.49 16.37
CA ARG A 29 16.32 -1.64 15.38
C ARG A 29 16.66 -2.45 14.15
N VAL A 30 16.31 -1.92 12.98
CA VAL A 30 16.55 -2.55 11.69
C VAL A 30 17.56 -1.73 10.91
N LYS A 31 18.63 -2.37 10.44
CA LYS A 31 19.50 -1.85 9.40
C LYS A 31 18.77 -1.99 8.08
N VAL A 32 18.36 -0.87 7.47
CA VAL A 32 17.48 -0.84 6.30
C VAL A 32 18.24 -1.29 5.05
N LYS A 33 17.67 -2.21 4.30
CA LYS A 33 18.11 -2.63 2.96
C LYS A 33 17.27 -2.02 1.86
N ALA A 34 15.97 -1.82 2.13
CA ALA A 34 15.03 -1.19 1.22
C ALA A 34 13.89 -0.56 2.01
N ALA A 35 13.38 0.58 1.55
CA ALA A 35 12.22 1.29 2.09
C ALA A 35 11.28 1.68 0.96
N ALA A 36 9.96 1.58 1.14
CA ALA A 36 9.04 1.94 0.06
C ALA A 36 8.28 3.23 0.36
N VAL A 37 8.07 4.03 -0.68
CA VAL A 37 7.34 5.30 -0.63
C VAL A 37 5.88 5.08 -1.02
N ASN A 38 4.98 5.74 -0.30
CA ASN A 38 3.55 5.69 -0.49
C ASN A 38 2.95 7.10 -0.66
N PRO A 39 1.76 7.25 -1.28
CA PRO A 39 1.08 8.55 -1.37
C PRO A 39 0.82 9.20 -0.01
N PHE A 40 0.65 8.39 1.06
CA PHE A 40 0.52 8.88 2.42
C PHE A 40 1.78 9.63 2.89
N ASP A 41 2.97 9.12 2.56
CA ASP A 41 4.23 9.75 2.94
C ASP A 41 4.37 11.13 2.27
N ASN A 42 3.91 11.27 1.02
CA ASN A 42 3.85 12.56 0.34
C ASN A 42 2.85 13.54 1.01
N ALA A 43 1.69 13.03 1.46
CA ALA A 43 0.75 13.86 2.21
C ALA A 43 1.32 14.32 3.57
N VAL A 44 2.18 13.51 4.19
CA VAL A 44 2.96 13.89 5.37
C VAL A 44 3.93 15.03 5.04
N LEU A 45 4.77 14.84 4.01
CA LEU A 45 5.77 15.85 3.62
C LEU A 45 5.19 17.21 3.27
N THR A 46 4.03 17.22 2.61
CA THR A 46 3.32 18.46 2.22
C THR A 46 2.56 19.12 3.38
N GLY A 47 2.55 18.50 4.58
CA GLY A 47 1.90 19.03 5.77
C GLY A 47 0.40 18.82 5.83
N VAL A 48 -0.21 18.06 4.92
CA VAL A 48 -1.65 17.73 4.96
C VAL A 48 -2.06 17.02 6.26
N MET A 49 -1.10 16.32 6.89
CA MET A 49 -1.32 15.56 8.13
C MET A 49 -0.88 16.30 9.40
N LYS A 50 -0.36 17.52 9.31
CA LYS A 50 0.28 18.25 10.43
C LYS A 50 -0.61 18.41 11.66
N ASP A 51 -1.91 18.65 11.46
CA ASP A 51 -2.87 18.89 12.54
C ASP A 51 -3.60 17.59 12.98
N ARG A 52 -3.25 16.45 12.37
CA ARG A 52 -3.92 15.15 12.60
C ARG A 52 -3.02 14.11 13.26
N MET A 53 -1.72 14.34 13.26
CA MET A 53 -0.73 13.40 13.77
C MET A 53 0.38 14.14 14.49
N GLU A 54 0.86 13.57 15.60
CA GLU A 54 2.08 14.03 16.26
C GLU A 54 3.26 13.91 15.29
N HIS A 55 4.17 14.88 15.30
CA HIS A 55 5.32 14.91 14.41
C HIS A 55 6.56 15.48 15.10
N HIS A 56 7.72 15.04 14.63
CA HIS A 56 9.02 15.46 15.12
C HIS A 56 9.91 15.88 13.96
N PHE A 57 10.68 16.96 14.17
CA PHE A 57 11.71 17.39 13.23
C PHE A 57 13.11 17.19 13.83
N PRO A 58 14.14 16.88 13.01
CA PRO A 58 14.06 16.63 11.57
C PRO A 58 13.21 15.40 11.25
N LEU A 59 12.25 15.55 10.31
CA LEU A 59 11.28 14.53 9.98
C LEU A 59 11.86 13.57 8.93
N ILE A 60 12.05 12.31 9.30
CA ILE A 60 12.39 11.23 8.37
C ILE A 60 11.07 10.60 7.88
N PRO A 61 10.77 10.62 6.55
CA PRO A 61 9.51 10.10 6.03
C PRO A 61 9.55 8.59 5.76
N ALA A 62 8.42 8.08 5.27
CA ALA A 62 8.10 6.69 4.95
C ALA A 62 8.05 5.78 6.19
N SER A 63 7.39 4.65 6.04
CA SER A 63 7.29 3.65 7.11
C SER A 63 7.59 2.24 6.65
N ASP A 64 7.31 1.90 5.37
CA ASP A 64 7.56 0.56 4.85
C ASP A 64 9.07 0.28 4.78
N LEU A 65 9.49 -0.86 5.29
CA LEU A 65 10.90 -1.26 5.38
C LEU A 65 11.12 -2.74 5.08
N CYS A 66 12.33 -3.04 4.67
CA CYS A 66 12.95 -4.36 4.71
C CYS A 66 14.41 -4.20 5.14
N GLY A 67 14.90 -5.09 5.99
CA GLY A 67 16.28 -5.05 6.45
C GLY A 67 16.62 -6.16 7.43
N THR A 68 17.74 -5.98 8.12
CA THR A 68 18.27 -6.93 9.10
C THR A 68 18.20 -6.31 10.50
N ILE A 69 17.70 -7.03 11.48
CA ILE A 69 17.73 -6.58 12.88
C ILE A 69 19.17 -6.48 13.36
N ASP A 70 19.57 -5.33 13.86
CA ASP A 70 20.91 -5.10 14.43
C ASP A 70 20.92 -4.81 15.94
N ALA A 71 19.75 -4.49 16.52
CA ALA A 71 19.55 -4.39 17.95
C ALA A 71 18.11 -4.78 18.34
N VAL A 72 17.97 -5.33 19.56
CA VAL A 72 16.68 -5.76 20.11
C VAL A 72 16.47 -5.02 21.42
N GLY A 73 15.35 -4.32 21.54
CA GLY A 73 14.92 -3.65 22.76
C GLY A 73 14.27 -4.61 23.76
N PRO A 74 14.10 -4.18 25.02
CA PRO A 74 13.46 -5.02 26.03
C PRO A 74 12.05 -5.47 25.61
N GLY A 75 11.68 -6.72 25.89
CA GLY A 75 10.34 -7.26 25.60
C GLY A 75 10.05 -7.54 24.11
N ALA A 76 11.08 -7.58 23.25
CA ALA A 76 11.00 -8.03 21.87
C ALA A 76 11.71 -9.37 21.65
N ASP A 77 11.67 -10.26 22.65
CA ASP A 77 12.47 -11.50 22.77
C ASP A 77 12.18 -12.54 21.67
N GLN A 78 11.08 -12.40 20.91
CA GLN A 78 10.81 -13.23 19.74
C GLN A 78 11.75 -12.94 18.56
N TRP A 79 12.51 -11.85 18.63
CA TRP A 79 13.45 -11.40 17.60
C TRP A 79 14.89 -11.49 18.09
N LYS A 80 15.82 -11.64 17.17
CA LYS A 80 17.25 -11.65 17.43
C LYS A 80 18.03 -10.85 16.39
N VAL A 81 19.20 -10.38 16.77
CA VAL A 81 20.15 -9.76 15.84
C VAL A 81 20.48 -10.74 14.72
N GLY A 82 20.45 -10.25 13.48
CA GLY A 82 20.65 -11.03 12.26
C GLY A 82 19.36 -11.53 11.61
N ASP A 83 18.20 -11.42 12.25
CA ASP A 83 16.93 -11.78 11.61
C ASP A 83 16.63 -10.83 10.44
N GLU A 84 16.31 -11.42 9.27
CA GLU A 84 15.84 -10.69 8.09
C GLU A 84 14.35 -10.41 8.24
N VAL A 85 13.96 -9.14 8.17
CA VAL A 85 12.58 -8.69 8.43
C VAL A 85 12.08 -7.68 7.42
N PHE A 86 10.76 -7.58 7.32
CA PHE A 86 10.08 -6.51 6.60
C PHE A 86 8.82 -6.10 7.36
N GLY A 87 8.34 -4.90 7.13
CA GLY A 87 7.15 -4.39 7.82
C GLY A 87 7.09 -2.88 7.86
N GLN A 88 6.59 -2.33 8.96
CA GLN A 88 6.51 -0.88 9.13
C GLN A 88 7.36 -0.38 10.30
N ALA A 89 8.03 0.74 10.05
CA ALA A 89 8.78 1.51 11.04
C ALA A 89 7.86 2.13 12.09
N GLY A 90 8.40 2.22 13.28
CA GLY A 90 8.07 3.20 14.29
C GLY A 90 6.75 3.11 15.02
N LYS A 91 6.58 4.11 15.84
CA LYS A 91 5.32 4.56 16.44
C LYS A 91 4.49 5.27 15.35
N MET A 92 3.17 5.32 15.51
CA MET A 92 2.25 6.08 14.64
C MET A 92 2.49 7.62 14.65
N GLY A 93 3.70 8.06 14.99
CA GLY A 93 4.15 9.44 14.90
C GLY A 93 4.92 9.67 13.59
N ILE A 94 4.86 10.88 13.09
CA ILE A 94 5.58 11.30 11.88
C ILE A 94 6.96 11.78 12.30
N GLY A 95 8.02 11.25 11.68
CA GLY A 95 9.37 11.76 11.91
C GLY A 95 10.44 10.69 12.14
N HIS A 96 10.05 9.46 12.45
CA HIS A 96 10.96 8.34 12.67
C HIS A 96 10.78 7.28 11.57
N GLY A 97 10.90 7.71 10.32
CA GLY A 97 10.61 6.90 9.15
C GLY A 97 11.78 6.04 8.66
N SER A 98 11.49 5.29 7.60
CA SER A 98 12.40 4.27 7.04
C SER A 98 13.38 4.78 5.98
N LEU A 99 13.33 6.08 5.60
CA LEU A 99 14.32 6.64 4.66
C LEU A 99 15.63 7.01 5.37
N ALA A 100 16.24 6.02 6.00
CA ALA A 100 17.49 6.11 6.74
C ALA A 100 18.24 4.78 6.71
N GLU A 101 19.51 4.78 7.10
CA GLU A 101 20.29 3.53 7.23
C GLU A 101 19.79 2.63 8.36
N PHE A 102 19.20 3.22 9.41
CA PHE A 102 18.64 2.51 10.55
C PHE A 102 17.29 3.11 10.95
N VAL A 103 16.40 2.25 11.41
CA VAL A 103 15.09 2.66 11.92
C VAL A 103 14.65 1.72 13.04
N THR A 104 13.85 2.20 13.98
CA THR A 104 13.17 1.33 14.95
C THR A 104 11.81 0.89 14.43
N ALA A 105 11.41 -0.33 14.76
CA ALA A 105 10.12 -0.89 14.43
C ALA A 105 9.53 -1.62 15.63
N SER A 106 8.20 -1.58 15.79
CA SER A 106 7.51 -2.40 16.77
C SER A 106 7.63 -3.88 16.43
N ALA A 107 7.87 -4.73 17.40
CA ALA A 107 7.93 -6.18 17.25
C ALA A 107 6.65 -6.80 16.64
N GLY A 108 5.51 -6.11 16.74
CA GLY A 108 4.21 -6.54 16.21
C GLY A 108 3.86 -6.00 14.82
N THR A 109 4.72 -5.14 14.22
CA THR A 109 4.50 -4.57 12.89
C THR A 109 5.51 -5.05 11.85
N ILE A 110 6.29 -6.07 12.18
CA ILE A 110 7.26 -6.71 11.30
C ILE A 110 7.02 -8.22 11.22
N ALA A 111 7.47 -8.82 10.14
CA ALA A 111 7.50 -10.28 9.94
C ALA A 111 8.85 -10.72 9.37
N ARG A 112 9.16 -12.03 9.47
CA ARG A 112 10.35 -12.59 8.84
C ARG A 112 10.25 -12.50 7.33
N ARG A 113 11.32 -12.04 6.69
CA ARG A 113 11.46 -12.07 5.25
C ARG A 113 12.08 -13.41 4.84
N PRO A 114 11.38 -14.26 4.08
CA PRO A 114 11.99 -15.45 3.51
C PRO A 114 12.95 -15.08 2.36
N ASP A 115 13.95 -15.93 2.12
CA ASP A 115 14.93 -15.70 1.06
C ASP A 115 14.32 -15.70 -0.36
N SER A 116 13.15 -16.31 -0.52
CA SER A 116 12.34 -16.31 -1.76
C SER A 116 11.83 -14.93 -2.16
N ILE A 117 11.79 -13.97 -1.23
CA ILE A 117 11.29 -12.60 -1.46
C ILE A 117 12.48 -11.64 -1.36
N ASP A 118 12.86 -11.00 -2.48
CA ASP A 118 13.94 -10.01 -2.49
C ASP A 118 13.61 -8.78 -1.62
N PRO A 119 14.63 -8.05 -1.12
CA PRO A 119 14.41 -6.93 -0.19
C PRO A 119 13.52 -5.81 -0.72
N GLU A 120 13.61 -5.48 -2.01
CA GLU A 120 12.79 -4.42 -2.62
C GLU A 120 11.33 -4.83 -2.70
N PHE A 121 11.06 -6.08 -3.07
CA PHE A 121 9.70 -6.59 -3.08
C PHE A 121 9.14 -6.68 -1.66
N ALA A 122 9.92 -7.16 -0.70
CA ALA A 122 9.53 -7.20 0.70
C ALA A 122 9.16 -5.81 1.25
N ALA A 123 9.97 -4.78 0.96
CA ALA A 123 9.67 -3.40 1.33
C ALA A 123 8.41 -2.84 0.64
N ALA A 124 8.07 -3.34 -0.56
CA ALA A 124 6.88 -2.90 -1.30
C ALA A 124 5.55 -3.47 -0.76
N LEU A 125 5.60 -4.52 0.08
CA LEU A 125 4.43 -5.25 0.57
C LEU A 125 3.67 -4.56 1.73
N PRO A 126 4.29 -3.97 2.76
CA PRO A 126 3.60 -3.74 4.03
C PRO A 126 2.35 -2.87 3.87
N LEU A 127 2.45 -1.60 3.55
CA LEU A 127 1.26 -0.75 3.46
C LEU A 127 0.39 -1.17 2.28
N ALA A 128 0.95 -1.32 1.10
CA ALA A 128 0.16 -1.54 -0.11
C ALA A 128 -0.48 -2.93 -0.14
N GLY A 129 0.24 -3.98 0.23
CA GLY A 129 -0.25 -5.36 0.27
C GLY A 129 -1.31 -5.55 1.37
N VAL A 130 -1.06 -5.04 2.59
CA VAL A 130 -2.03 -5.14 3.69
C VAL A 130 -3.28 -4.33 3.38
N SER A 131 -3.16 -3.14 2.78
CA SER A 131 -4.33 -2.37 2.34
C SER A 131 -5.17 -3.14 1.32
N ALA A 132 -4.52 -3.75 0.31
CA ALA A 132 -5.21 -4.57 -0.68
C ALA A 132 -5.92 -5.78 -0.04
N LEU A 133 -5.24 -6.45 0.91
CA LEU A 133 -5.81 -7.56 1.67
C LEU A 133 -7.08 -7.11 2.42
N MET A 134 -7.00 -6.00 3.16
CA MET A 134 -8.15 -5.43 3.89
C MET A 134 -9.29 -4.96 2.97
N CYS A 135 -8.98 -4.61 1.71
CA CYS A 135 -10.01 -4.28 0.73
C CYS A 135 -10.70 -5.52 0.14
N VAL A 136 -9.94 -6.57 -0.16
CA VAL A 136 -10.45 -7.71 -0.95
C VAL A 136 -11.03 -8.82 -0.07
N GLU A 137 -10.40 -9.14 1.06
CA GLU A 137 -10.84 -10.25 1.92
C GLU A 137 -12.30 -10.16 2.40
N PRO A 138 -12.78 -8.99 2.88
CA PRO A 138 -14.16 -8.89 3.37
C PRO A 138 -15.21 -9.21 2.33
N MET A 139 -14.85 -9.07 1.03
CA MET A 139 -15.77 -9.33 -0.08
C MET A 139 -16.13 -10.81 -0.25
N GLY A 140 -15.31 -11.74 0.30
CA GLY A 140 -15.54 -13.17 0.14
C GLY A 140 -15.69 -13.61 -1.31
N LEU A 141 -14.89 -13.04 -2.22
CA LEU A 141 -14.99 -13.26 -3.66
C LEU A 141 -14.86 -14.74 -4.03
N LYS A 142 -15.63 -15.15 -5.04
CA LYS A 142 -15.63 -16.49 -5.58
C LYS A 142 -15.75 -16.48 -7.10
N ARG A 143 -15.63 -17.65 -7.71
CA ARG A 143 -15.82 -17.81 -9.16
C ARG A 143 -17.19 -17.28 -9.61
N GLY A 144 -17.21 -16.47 -10.65
CA GLY A 144 -18.40 -15.82 -11.20
C GLY A 144 -18.67 -14.42 -10.62
N ASP A 145 -17.98 -14.02 -9.55
CA ASP A 145 -18.04 -12.65 -9.08
C ASP A 145 -17.27 -11.72 -10.02
N VAL A 146 -17.78 -10.50 -10.20
CA VAL A 146 -17.10 -9.43 -10.93
C VAL A 146 -16.71 -8.34 -9.94
N VAL A 147 -15.43 -7.94 -9.94
CA VAL A 147 -14.94 -6.87 -9.09
C VAL A 147 -14.25 -5.80 -9.92
N VAL A 148 -14.57 -4.55 -9.64
CA VAL A 148 -13.92 -3.39 -10.27
C VAL A 148 -12.83 -2.87 -9.35
N VAL A 149 -11.61 -2.71 -9.87
CA VAL A 149 -10.47 -2.14 -9.11
C VAL A 149 -10.11 -0.78 -9.70
N MET A 150 -10.46 0.30 -9.00
CA MET A 150 -10.10 1.66 -9.36
C MET A 150 -8.67 1.97 -8.91
N GLY A 151 -7.86 2.52 -9.82
CA GLY A 151 -6.44 2.76 -9.57
C GLY A 151 -5.59 1.48 -9.67
N ALA A 152 -6.00 0.55 -10.54
CA ALA A 152 -5.46 -0.80 -10.67
C ALA A 152 -3.96 -0.87 -10.97
N ALA A 153 -3.36 0.15 -11.60
CA ALA A 153 -1.92 0.17 -11.90
C ALA A 153 -1.04 0.64 -10.74
N GLY A 154 -1.62 1.17 -9.66
CA GLY A 154 -0.89 1.62 -8.47
C GLY A 154 -0.51 0.48 -7.52
N GLY A 155 0.17 0.81 -6.43
CA GLY A 155 0.63 -0.18 -5.44
C GLY A 155 -0.51 -1.01 -4.85
N ILE A 156 -1.51 -0.37 -4.25
CA ILE A 156 -2.66 -1.06 -3.64
C ILE A 156 -3.51 -1.76 -4.71
N GLY A 157 -3.86 -1.04 -5.78
CA GLY A 157 -4.69 -1.59 -6.85
C GLY A 157 -4.05 -2.81 -7.52
N GLY A 158 -2.74 -2.79 -7.76
CA GLY A 158 -2.03 -3.91 -8.38
C GLY A 158 -2.02 -5.18 -7.51
N PHE A 159 -1.95 -5.05 -6.19
CA PHE A 159 -2.12 -6.20 -5.29
C PHE A 159 -3.59 -6.64 -5.22
N ALA A 160 -4.54 -5.70 -5.20
CA ALA A 160 -5.97 -6.02 -5.17
C ALA A 160 -6.40 -6.80 -6.43
N VAL A 161 -5.90 -6.42 -7.62
CA VAL A 161 -6.11 -7.17 -8.87
C VAL A 161 -5.67 -8.63 -8.71
N GLN A 162 -4.45 -8.85 -8.21
CA GLN A 162 -3.92 -10.20 -8.03
C GLN A 162 -4.72 -11.01 -7.01
N MET A 163 -5.07 -10.42 -5.88
CA MET A 163 -5.85 -11.07 -4.82
C MET A 163 -7.25 -11.44 -5.29
N ALA A 164 -7.94 -10.54 -5.96
CA ALA A 164 -9.28 -10.79 -6.51
C ALA A 164 -9.24 -11.88 -7.60
N LYS A 165 -8.22 -11.85 -8.47
CA LYS A 165 -8.02 -12.89 -9.48
C LYS A 165 -7.74 -14.25 -8.86
N ASN A 166 -6.90 -14.29 -7.83
CA ASN A 166 -6.61 -15.53 -7.11
C ASN A 166 -7.84 -16.11 -6.39
N ALA A 167 -8.76 -15.27 -5.95
CA ALA A 167 -10.07 -15.69 -5.41
C ALA A 167 -11.03 -16.24 -6.49
N GLY A 168 -10.66 -16.14 -7.78
CA GLY A 168 -11.45 -16.66 -8.90
C GLY A 168 -12.43 -15.66 -9.51
N ALA A 169 -12.40 -14.40 -9.09
CA ALA A 169 -13.25 -13.35 -9.64
C ALA A 169 -12.81 -12.93 -11.06
N THR A 170 -13.74 -12.38 -11.83
CA THR A 170 -13.46 -11.56 -13.01
C THR A 170 -13.07 -10.17 -12.56
N VAL A 171 -11.90 -9.70 -12.96
CA VAL A 171 -11.33 -8.43 -12.51
C VAL A 171 -11.36 -7.40 -13.62
N VAL A 172 -12.13 -6.33 -13.39
CA VAL A 172 -12.17 -5.14 -14.25
C VAL A 172 -11.22 -4.09 -13.67
N ALA A 173 -10.11 -3.84 -14.36
CA ALA A 173 -9.09 -2.88 -13.96
C ALA A 173 -9.36 -1.49 -14.52
N VAL A 174 -9.62 -0.50 -13.69
CA VAL A 174 -9.76 0.90 -14.09
C VAL A 174 -8.43 1.59 -13.98
N THR A 175 -7.86 1.99 -15.12
CA THR A 175 -6.55 2.64 -15.23
C THR A 175 -6.42 3.41 -16.55
N ARG A 176 -5.32 4.14 -16.78
CA ARG A 176 -5.03 4.71 -18.12
C ARG A 176 -4.60 3.60 -19.08
N GLY A 177 -4.94 3.75 -20.36
CA GLY A 177 -4.65 2.77 -21.41
C GLY A 177 -3.18 2.36 -21.50
N VAL A 178 -2.25 3.29 -21.23
CA VAL A 178 -0.81 2.99 -21.20
C VAL A 178 -0.41 1.93 -20.16
N ASN A 179 -1.28 1.61 -19.21
CA ASN A 179 -1.07 0.59 -18.19
C ASN A 179 -1.80 -0.73 -18.49
N ALA A 180 -2.50 -0.85 -19.62
CA ALA A 180 -3.35 -2.00 -19.91
C ALA A 180 -2.60 -3.33 -19.85
N ASP A 181 -1.46 -3.44 -20.51
CA ASP A 181 -0.66 -4.68 -20.52
C ASP A 181 -0.10 -5.00 -19.13
N TYR A 182 0.27 -3.97 -18.37
CA TYR A 182 0.75 -4.16 -17.00
C TYR A 182 -0.35 -4.75 -16.10
N VAL A 183 -1.56 -4.19 -16.08
CA VAL A 183 -2.62 -4.72 -15.21
C VAL A 183 -3.11 -6.09 -15.66
N ARG A 184 -3.10 -6.38 -16.99
CA ARG A 184 -3.36 -7.74 -17.51
C ARG A 184 -2.30 -8.73 -17.03
N SER A 185 -1.03 -8.35 -16.98
CA SER A 185 0.04 -9.20 -16.44
C SER A 185 -0.13 -9.50 -14.95
N LEU A 186 -0.85 -8.64 -14.21
CA LEU A 186 -1.24 -8.86 -12.81
C LEU A 186 -2.49 -9.73 -12.65
N GLY A 187 -3.21 -10.03 -13.73
CA GLY A 187 -4.40 -10.88 -13.72
C GLY A 187 -5.72 -10.16 -13.96
N ALA A 188 -5.72 -8.90 -14.41
CA ALA A 188 -6.95 -8.24 -14.86
C ALA A 188 -7.49 -8.92 -16.11
N ASP A 189 -8.78 -9.25 -16.12
CA ASP A 189 -9.48 -9.83 -17.27
C ASP A 189 -9.90 -8.73 -18.24
N GLU A 190 -10.36 -7.60 -17.71
CA GLU A 190 -10.83 -6.46 -18.48
C GLU A 190 -10.12 -5.18 -18.04
N VAL A 191 -9.97 -4.25 -18.97
CA VAL A 191 -9.33 -2.95 -18.69
C VAL A 191 -10.21 -1.85 -19.22
N VAL A 192 -10.59 -0.92 -18.35
CA VAL A 192 -11.31 0.30 -18.70
C VAL A 192 -10.38 1.49 -18.57
N ASP A 193 -10.15 2.17 -19.69
CA ASP A 193 -9.35 3.41 -19.74
C ASP A 193 -10.24 4.61 -19.37
N TYR A 194 -10.06 5.11 -18.14
CA TYR A 194 -10.82 6.26 -17.65
C TYR A 194 -10.51 7.57 -18.37
N SER A 195 -9.41 7.63 -19.15
CA SER A 195 -9.06 8.82 -19.95
C SER A 195 -9.69 8.84 -21.35
N ALA A 196 -10.20 7.70 -21.81
CA ALA A 196 -10.74 7.52 -23.14
C ALA A 196 -12.25 7.19 -23.17
N SER A 197 -12.83 6.79 -22.03
CA SER A 197 -14.22 6.34 -22.00
C SER A 197 -14.85 6.52 -20.61
N ASP A 198 -16.19 6.57 -20.59
CA ASP A 198 -16.97 6.54 -19.36
C ASP A 198 -16.86 5.16 -18.71
N VAL A 199 -16.28 5.14 -17.49
CA VAL A 199 -16.03 3.92 -16.72
C VAL A 199 -17.33 3.22 -16.33
N VAL A 200 -18.33 3.98 -15.86
CA VAL A 200 -19.59 3.44 -15.35
C VAL A 200 -20.38 2.81 -16.48
N GLU A 201 -20.46 3.50 -17.62
CA GLU A 201 -21.18 3.01 -18.79
C GLU A 201 -20.53 1.76 -19.40
N ASN A 202 -19.18 1.69 -19.44
CA ASN A 202 -18.48 0.50 -19.89
C ASN A 202 -18.77 -0.71 -19.00
N VAL A 203 -18.67 -0.55 -17.67
CA VAL A 203 -18.96 -1.63 -16.72
C VAL A 203 -20.42 -2.06 -16.81
N ARG A 204 -21.36 -1.11 -16.92
CA ARG A 204 -22.79 -1.41 -17.06
C ARG A 204 -23.10 -2.24 -18.30
N LYS A 205 -22.46 -1.92 -19.44
CA LYS A 205 -22.66 -2.67 -20.71
C LYS A 205 -22.09 -4.08 -20.65
N SER A 206 -20.90 -4.25 -20.05
CA SER A 206 -20.24 -5.54 -19.96
C SER A 206 -20.84 -6.44 -18.89
N HIS A 207 -21.43 -5.86 -17.83
CA HIS A 207 -21.91 -6.57 -16.64
C HIS A 207 -23.31 -6.10 -16.24
N ALA A 208 -24.28 -6.35 -17.13
CA ALA A 208 -25.67 -5.93 -16.97
C ALA A 208 -26.34 -6.53 -15.72
N ASP A 209 -25.90 -7.70 -15.26
CA ASP A 209 -26.39 -8.38 -14.04
C ASP A 209 -25.78 -7.80 -12.75
N GLY A 210 -24.97 -6.76 -12.87
CA GLY A 210 -24.31 -6.08 -11.76
C GLY A 210 -22.97 -6.73 -11.36
N ILE A 211 -22.27 -6.06 -10.41
CA ILE A 211 -20.94 -6.44 -9.93
C ILE A 211 -20.97 -6.84 -8.46
N ALA A 212 -20.02 -7.68 -8.02
CA ALA A 212 -19.89 -8.11 -6.63
C ALA A 212 -19.27 -7.04 -5.76
N GLY A 213 -18.41 -6.18 -6.31
CA GLY A 213 -17.81 -5.13 -5.50
C GLY A 213 -16.88 -4.19 -6.24
N VAL A 214 -16.47 -3.15 -5.51
CA VAL A 214 -15.52 -2.13 -5.96
C VAL A 214 -14.41 -1.97 -4.93
N VAL A 215 -13.15 -2.08 -5.38
CA VAL A 215 -11.98 -1.63 -4.63
C VAL A 215 -11.62 -0.21 -5.10
N HIS A 216 -11.86 0.78 -4.26
CA HIS A 216 -11.54 2.18 -4.52
C HIS A 216 -10.18 2.54 -3.93
N ALA A 217 -9.10 2.23 -4.64
CA ALA A 217 -7.73 2.60 -4.25
C ALA A 217 -7.37 4.03 -4.71
N SER A 218 -7.93 4.49 -5.84
CA SER A 218 -7.77 5.84 -6.40
C SER A 218 -8.89 6.11 -7.39
N GLY A 219 -9.12 7.38 -7.71
CA GLY A 219 -10.17 7.85 -8.62
C GLY A 219 -11.07 8.88 -7.94
N ASP A 220 -12.04 9.40 -8.68
CA ASP A 220 -12.96 10.43 -8.22
C ASP A 220 -14.24 9.86 -7.58
N ALA A 221 -14.94 10.71 -6.84
CA ALA A 221 -16.14 10.32 -6.11
C ALA A 221 -17.36 10.08 -7.02
N GLU A 222 -17.41 10.73 -8.18
CA GLU A 222 -18.51 10.59 -9.13
C GLU A 222 -18.47 9.20 -9.79
N THR A 223 -17.32 8.81 -10.29
CA THR A 223 -17.10 7.45 -10.83
C THR A 223 -17.40 6.38 -9.78
N LEU A 224 -16.95 6.58 -8.54
CA LEU A 224 -17.26 5.64 -7.44
C LEU A 224 -18.77 5.55 -7.20
N ALA A 225 -19.49 6.67 -7.17
CA ALA A 225 -20.93 6.69 -6.94
C ALA A 225 -21.70 5.98 -8.07
N GLY A 226 -21.26 6.19 -9.32
CA GLY A 226 -21.83 5.50 -10.49
C GLY A 226 -21.60 3.98 -10.45
N LEU A 227 -20.39 3.54 -10.10
CA LEU A 227 -20.06 2.12 -9.91
C LEU A 227 -20.81 1.51 -8.73
N ALA A 228 -20.98 2.28 -7.64
CA ALA A 228 -21.77 1.85 -6.49
C ALA A 228 -23.21 1.49 -6.88
N ALA A 229 -23.79 2.20 -7.87
CA ALA A 229 -25.13 1.89 -8.37
C ALA A 229 -25.22 0.53 -9.09
N LEU A 230 -24.09 0.00 -9.56
CA LEU A 230 -24.00 -1.29 -10.24
C LEU A 230 -23.70 -2.46 -9.28
N VAL A 231 -23.34 -2.18 -8.03
CA VAL A 231 -23.09 -3.23 -7.04
C VAL A 231 -24.41 -3.89 -6.67
N ARG A 232 -24.46 -5.22 -6.79
CA ARG A 232 -25.63 -6.05 -6.45
C ARG A 232 -25.83 -6.10 -4.92
N ASP A 233 -27.03 -6.49 -4.51
CA ASP A 233 -27.35 -6.81 -3.11
C ASP A 233 -26.36 -7.85 -2.54
N GLY A 234 -25.93 -7.68 -1.29
CA GLY A 234 -24.88 -8.46 -0.66
C GLY A 234 -23.45 -8.14 -1.14
N GLY A 235 -23.28 -7.19 -2.06
CA GLY A 235 -21.96 -6.77 -2.56
C GLY A 235 -21.24 -5.79 -1.66
N TYR A 236 -20.02 -5.37 -2.07
CA TYR A 236 -19.11 -4.58 -1.25
C TYR A 236 -18.52 -3.37 -1.98
N ILE A 237 -18.31 -2.30 -1.23
CA ILE A 237 -17.44 -1.19 -1.66
C ILE A 237 -16.40 -0.97 -0.57
N THR A 238 -15.12 -1.15 -0.90
CA THR A 238 -14.02 -0.83 -0.02
C THR A 238 -13.27 0.40 -0.54
N SER A 239 -13.01 1.37 0.32
CA SER A 239 -12.37 2.63 -0.08
C SER A 239 -11.19 2.98 0.81
N MET A 240 -10.04 3.24 0.18
CA MET A 240 -8.83 3.79 0.82
C MET A 240 -8.88 5.32 0.95
N ARG A 241 -9.93 5.95 0.42
CA ARG A 241 -10.04 7.41 0.35
C ARG A 241 -11.23 7.98 1.13
N GLY A 242 -11.89 7.16 1.96
CA GLY A 242 -13.07 7.57 2.73
C GLY A 242 -14.32 7.77 1.87
N GLY A 243 -14.35 7.23 0.64
CA GLY A 243 -15.43 7.48 -0.32
C GLY A 243 -16.62 6.52 -0.21
N ALA A 244 -16.55 5.47 0.60
CA ALA A 244 -17.67 4.56 0.82
C ALA A 244 -18.72 5.25 1.73
N LYS A 245 -19.87 5.60 1.14
CA LYS A 245 -21.02 6.14 1.88
C LYS A 245 -21.75 5.01 2.60
N VAL A 246 -21.24 4.62 3.76
CA VAL A 246 -21.61 3.37 4.47
C VAL A 246 -23.11 3.28 4.71
N GLU A 247 -23.74 4.35 5.20
CA GLU A 247 -25.17 4.39 5.51
C GLU A 247 -26.03 4.27 4.25
N ASP A 248 -25.71 5.04 3.20
CA ASP A 248 -26.45 5.00 1.93
C ASP A 248 -26.34 3.62 1.24
N LEU A 249 -25.18 3.00 1.33
CA LEU A 249 -24.93 1.67 0.77
C LEU A 249 -25.71 0.59 1.54
N ALA A 250 -25.76 0.69 2.86
CA ALA A 250 -26.49 -0.26 3.69
C ALA A 250 -28.00 -0.30 3.38
N LEU A 251 -28.60 0.84 3.00
CA LEU A 251 -30.02 0.91 2.57
C LEU A 251 -30.29 0.11 1.29
N ARG A 252 -29.23 -0.25 0.55
CA ARG A 252 -29.29 -1.03 -0.69
C ARG A 252 -28.74 -2.45 -0.53
N GLY A 253 -28.55 -2.91 0.72
CA GLY A 253 -27.96 -4.21 0.99
C GLY A 253 -26.47 -4.32 0.61
N VAL A 254 -25.76 -3.19 0.37
CA VAL A 254 -24.35 -3.15 0.01
C VAL A 254 -23.51 -2.80 1.22
N THR A 255 -22.43 -3.53 1.47
CA THR A 255 -21.50 -3.25 2.56
C THR A 255 -20.44 -2.23 2.13
N GLY A 256 -20.43 -1.05 2.76
CA GLY A 256 -19.41 -0.03 2.59
C GLY A 256 -18.33 -0.12 3.68
N ILE A 257 -17.04 -0.10 3.30
CA ILE A 257 -15.93 -0.08 4.25
C ILE A 257 -14.93 1.01 3.86
N ASN A 258 -14.73 2.00 4.74
CA ASN A 258 -13.62 2.93 4.63
C ASN A 258 -12.40 2.33 5.35
N VAL A 259 -11.44 1.85 4.58
CA VAL A 259 -10.32 1.07 5.09
C VAL A 259 -9.27 2.00 5.69
N VAL A 260 -8.90 1.71 6.94
CA VAL A 260 -7.73 2.27 7.62
C VAL A 260 -6.72 1.14 7.80
N THR A 261 -5.61 1.21 7.09
CA THR A 261 -4.60 0.14 7.08
C THR A 261 -3.98 -0.04 8.46
N ARG A 262 -3.94 -1.28 8.92
CA ARG A 262 -3.23 -1.70 10.12
C ARG A 262 -2.29 -2.84 9.76
N VAL A 263 -1.00 -2.54 9.70
CA VAL A 263 0.02 -3.56 9.47
C VAL A 263 0.26 -4.31 10.76
N THR A 264 0.15 -5.63 10.69
CA THR A 264 0.42 -6.56 11.79
C THR A 264 1.29 -7.70 11.29
N THR A 265 2.04 -8.36 12.18
CA THR A 265 2.82 -9.56 11.84
C THR A 265 1.98 -10.60 11.10
N ALA A 266 0.77 -10.90 11.59
CA ALA A 266 -0.12 -11.89 10.96
C ALA A 266 -0.53 -11.51 9.53
N ALA A 267 -0.82 -10.22 9.26
CA ALA A 267 -1.14 -9.77 7.91
C ALA A 267 0.08 -9.88 6.97
N LEU A 268 1.28 -9.55 7.47
CA LEU A 268 2.52 -9.68 6.70
C LEU A 268 2.85 -11.15 6.39
N GLU A 269 2.72 -12.06 7.36
CA GLU A 269 2.91 -13.50 7.18
C GLU A 269 1.92 -14.07 6.15
N LYS A 270 0.69 -13.56 6.13
CA LYS A 270 -0.28 -13.92 5.10
C LYS A 270 0.18 -13.50 3.71
N LEU A 271 0.72 -12.28 3.56
CA LEU A 271 1.30 -11.82 2.29
C LEU A 271 2.49 -12.68 1.86
N VAL A 272 3.35 -13.12 2.80
CA VAL A 272 4.42 -14.08 2.53
C VAL A 272 3.84 -15.37 1.97
N SER A 273 2.89 -15.98 2.67
CA SER A 273 2.25 -17.23 2.24
C SER A 273 1.61 -17.11 0.85
N MET A 274 0.94 -15.99 0.56
CA MET A 274 0.36 -15.73 -0.76
C MET A 274 1.44 -15.57 -1.84
N THR A 275 2.57 -14.96 -1.51
CA THR A 275 3.70 -14.78 -2.44
C THR A 275 4.37 -16.12 -2.75
N GLU A 276 4.65 -16.94 -1.73
CA GLU A 276 5.25 -18.27 -1.90
C GLU A 276 4.32 -19.23 -2.64
N ALA A 277 3.00 -19.11 -2.48
CA ALA A 277 2.01 -19.83 -3.26
C ALA A 277 1.85 -19.32 -4.71
N GLY A 278 2.56 -18.24 -5.11
CA GLY A 278 2.45 -17.64 -6.44
C GLY A 278 1.17 -16.81 -6.67
N ALA A 279 0.38 -16.59 -5.63
CA ALA A 279 -0.84 -15.78 -5.67
C ALA A 279 -0.54 -14.27 -5.72
N LEU A 280 0.61 -13.86 -5.19
CA LEU A 280 1.13 -12.51 -5.32
C LEU A 280 2.48 -12.53 -6.05
N LYS A 281 2.57 -11.78 -7.13
CA LYS A 281 3.79 -11.58 -7.90
C LYS A 281 4.38 -10.21 -7.60
N ARG A 282 5.69 -10.10 -7.74
CA ARG A 282 6.41 -8.83 -7.64
C ARG A 282 5.79 -7.79 -8.59
N PRO A 283 5.32 -6.63 -8.10
CA PRO A 283 4.84 -5.56 -8.96
C PRO A 283 6.01 -4.91 -9.70
N LYS A 284 5.71 -4.01 -10.64
CA LYS A 284 6.74 -3.12 -11.14
C LYS A 284 7.30 -2.29 -9.99
N ILE A 285 8.61 -2.35 -9.78
CA ILE A 285 9.33 -1.54 -8.80
C ILE A 285 10.25 -0.59 -9.54
N THR A 286 10.23 0.68 -9.17
CA THR A 286 11.23 1.67 -9.58
C THR A 286 12.08 1.98 -8.36
N THR A 287 13.39 1.73 -8.47
CA THR A 287 14.34 1.87 -7.37
C THR A 287 15.09 3.19 -7.48
N PHE A 288 15.30 3.84 -6.36
CA PHE A 288 16.09 5.05 -6.19
C PHE A 288 17.13 4.82 -5.07
N LYS A 289 18.22 5.57 -5.11
CA LYS A 289 19.13 5.68 -3.98
C LYS A 289 18.58 6.66 -2.94
N LEU A 290 19.08 6.60 -1.70
CA LEU A 290 18.64 7.48 -0.62
C LEU A 290 18.78 8.98 -0.98
N ASP A 291 19.86 9.36 -1.64
CA ASP A 291 20.10 10.73 -2.12
C ASP A 291 19.15 11.18 -3.26
N GLN A 292 18.45 10.24 -3.87
CA GLN A 292 17.43 10.47 -4.90
C GLN A 292 15.99 10.45 -4.33
N ALA A 293 15.81 10.38 -3.02
CA ALA A 293 14.49 10.29 -2.39
C ALA A 293 13.56 11.45 -2.80
N GLY A 294 14.10 12.66 -2.99
CA GLY A 294 13.34 13.80 -3.52
C GLY A 294 12.65 13.49 -4.85
N ALA A 295 13.38 12.89 -5.81
CA ALA A 295 12.82 12.52 -7.11
C ALA A 295 11.72 11.43 -6.99
N ALA A 296 11.84 10.51 -6.04
CA ALA A 296 10.77 9.54 -5.75
C ALA A 296 9.51 10.22 -5.23
N PHE A 297 9.63 11.25 -4.37
CA PHE A 297 8.49 12.05 -3.91
C PHE A 297 7.87 12.89 -5.01
N GLU A 298 8.66 13.48 -5.89
CA GLU A 298 8.15 14.16 -7.09
C GLU A 298 7.34 13.19 -7.96
N GLN A 299 7.87 12.00 -8.22
CA GLN A 299 7.18 10.99 -9.02
C GLN A 299 5.87 10.53 -8.37
N ILE A 300 5.85 10.23 -7.05
CA ILE A 300 4.62 9.79 -6.40
C ILE A 300 3.59 10.91 -6.30
N GLY A 301 4.04 12.16 -6.16
CA GLY A 301 3.21 13.36 -6.16
C GLY A 301 2.43 13.59 -7.46
N THR A 302 2.89 13.04 -8.59
CA THR A 302 2.14 13.09 -9.86
C THR A 302 0.82 12.32 -9.83
N GLY A 303 0.64 11.39 -8.89
CA GLY A 303 -0.52 10.49 -8.82
C GLY A 303 -0.55 9.40 -9.92
N HIS A 304 0.50 9.30 -10.74
CA HIS A 304 0.56 8.41 -11.89
C HIS A 304 1.61 7.30 -11.79
N THR A 305 2.03 6.98 -10.57
CA THR A 305 2.99 5.91 -10.33
C THR A 305 2.41 4.55 -10.72
N ARG A 306 3.16 3.80 -11.54
CA ARG A 306 2.90 2.40 -11.86
C ARG A 306 3.67 1.52 -10.86
N GLY A 307 2.95 0.65 -10.13
CA GLY A 307 3.55 -0.22 -9.12
C GLY A 307 4.04 0.53 -7.89
N LYS A 308 5.28 0.31 -7.48
CA LYS A 308 5.86 0.84 -6.23
C LYS A 308 7.19 1.54 -6.48
N LEU A 309 7.47 2.54 -5.65
CA LEU A 309 8.76 3.23 -5.58
C LEU A 309 9.49 2.73 -4.33
N VAL A 310 10.75 2.34 -4.49
CA VAL A 310 11.58 1.80 -3.41
C VAL A 310 12.89 2.58 -3.34
N ILE A 311 13.30 2.92 -2.13
CA ILE A 311 14.56 3.59 -1.83
C ILE A 311 15.52 2.55 -1.25
N VAL A 312 16.73 2.52 -1.76
CA VAL A 312 17.84 1.72 -1.22
C VAL A 312 18.85 2.68 -0.59
N PRO A 313 19.09 2.57 0.73
CA PRO A 313 20.02 3.44 1.48
C PRO A 313 21.46 3.35 1.05
#